data_e10d2b154aa2a51971957c1976ca8c5f
#
_entry.id   e10d2b154aa2a51971957c1976ca8c5f
#
_cell.length_a   1.000
_cell.length_b   1.000
_cell.length_c   1.000
_cell.angle_alpha   90.00
_cell.angle_beta   90.00
_cell.angle_gamma   90.00
#
_symmetry.space_group_name_H-M   'P 1'
#
loop_
_entity.id
_entity.type
_entity.pdbx_description
1 polymer ?
#
loop_
_entity_poly.entity_id
_entity_poly.type
_entity_poly.pdbx_seq_one_letter_code
_entity_poly.pdbx_strand_id
1 'polypeptide(L)'
;MVFVTVDENRAQLENLTKLLIRTFPGSVIYQYTDPIPAVINMGNREIDAVFVNVSVSQRNNWQLLALLRRKRPDLRVLILSDDEKLRENAMEHGVWEYLIRPVTGKELRDVISAETGEWMTLYAAQAKIPSQPTAH
;
A
#
# COMPACT_ATOMS: atom_id res chain seq x y z
N MET A 1 5.65 6.83 -13.05
CA MET A 1 5.52 5.76 -12.05
C MET A 1 4.45 4.76 -12.45
N VAL A 2 4.51 3.58 -11.90
CA VAL A 2 3.53 2.53 -12.15
C VAL A 2 2.87 2.15 -10.84
N PHE A 3 1.55 2.24 -10.78
CA PHE A 3 0.77 1.93 -9.58
C PHE A 3 -0.27 0.86 -9.87
N VAL A 4 -0.54 0.05 -8.86
CA VAL A 4 -1.67 -0.88 -8.87
C VAL A 4 -2.61 -0.46 -7.74
N THR A 5 -3.90 -0.42 -8.02
CA THR A 5 -4.90 -0.05 -7.01
C THR A 5 -5.95 -1.14 -6.93
N VAL A 6 -6.32 -1.53 -5.70
CA VAL A 6 -7.28 -2.59 -5.45
C VAL A 6 -8.33 -2.09 -4.46
N ASP A 7 -9.58 -2.00 -4.90
CA ASP A 7 -10.70 -1.56 -4.05
C ASP A 7 -12.00 -2.02 -4.69
N GLU A 8 -12.87 -2.66 -3.91
CA GLU A 8 -14.18 -3.06 -4.42
C GLU A 8 -15.04 -1.88 -4.83
N ASN A 9 -14.81 -0.72 -4.24
CA ASN A 9 -15.60 0.49 -4.50
C ASN A 9 -15.02 1.24 -5.68
N ARG A 10 -15.73 1.24 -6.81
CA ARG A 10 -15.28 1.89 -8.04
C ARG A 10 -15.10 3.39 -7.87
N ALA A 11 -15.98 4.03 -7.11
CA ALA A 11 -15.88 5.47 -6.91
C ALA A 11 -14.57 5.82 -6.18
N GLN A 12 -14.19 5.02 -5.20
CA GLN A 12 -12.93 5.22 -4.49
C GLN A 12 -11.74 4.97 -5.40
N LEU A 13 -11.80 3.93 -6.25
CA LEU A 13 -10.75 3.68 -7.24
C LEU A 13 -10.58 4.87 -8.17
N GLU A 14 -11.67 5.41 -8.68
CA GLU A 14 -11.61 6.54 -9.60
C GLU A 14 -11.04 7.78 -8.93
N ASN A 15 -11.46 8.03 -7.69
CA ASN A 15 -10.95 9.18 -6.94
C ASN A 15 -9.45 9.05 -6.69
N LEU A 16 -9.00 7.87 -6.32
CA LEU A 16 -7.57 7.64 -6.10
C LEU A 16 -6.78 7.78 -7.40
N THR A 17 -7.31 7.25 -8.50
CA THR A 17 -6.66 7.36 -9.80
C THR A 17 -6.47 8.82 -10.20
N LYS A 18 -7.51 9.64 -10.03
CA LYS A 18 -7.41 11.07 -10.34
C LYS A 18 -6.35 11.74 -9.48
N LEU A 19 -6.31 11.41 -8.21
CA LEU A 19 -5.33 11.98 -7.29
C LEU A 19 -3.91 11.56 -7.67
N LEU A 20 -3.71 10.28 -8.02
CA LEU A 20 -2.40 9.78 -8.40
C LEU A 20 -1.90 10.42 -9.69
N ILE A 21 -2.77 10.57 -10.68
CA ILE A 21 -2.39 11.21 -11.95
C ILE A 21 -2.03 12.66 -11.74
N ARG A 22 -2.79 13.36 -10.88
CA ARG A 22 -2.53 14.76 -10.58
C ARG A 22 -1.25 14.95 -9.78
N THR A 23 -0.95 14.00 -8.88
CA THR A 23 0.22 14.08 -8.02
C THR A 23 1.49 13.61 -8.73
N PHE A 24 1.37 12.58 -9.57
CA PHE A 24 2.47 12.00 -10.33
C PHE A 24 2.10 11.95 -11.81
N PRO A 25 2.18 13.08 -12.51
CA PRO A 25 1.81 13.13 -13.93
C PRO A 25 2.59 12.12 -14.76
N GLY A 26 1.89 11.51 -15.72
CA GLY A 26 2.50 10.51 -16.57
C GLY A 26 2.51 9.10 -15.99
N SER A 27 1.93 8.90 -14.83
CA SER A 27 1.88 7.57 -14.21
C SER A 27 0.92 6.63 -14.94
N VAL A 28 1.24 5.35 -14.88
CA VAL A 28 0.38 4.27 -15.37
C VAL A 28 -0.27 3.63 -14.14
N ILE A 29 -1.59 3.49 -14.19
CA ILE A 29 -2.33 2.97 -13.05
C ILE A 29 -3.19 1.79 -13.49
N TYR A 30 -2.96 0.64 -12.86
CA TYR A 30 -3.75 -0.57 -13.11
C TYR A 30 -4.75 -0.71 -11.98
N GLN A 31 -6.04 -0.60 -12.30
CA GLN A 31 -7.12 -0.62 -11.32
C GLN A 31 -7.81 -1.97 -11.28
N TYR A 32 -8.06 -2.46 -10.08
CA TYR A 32 -8.75 -3.74 -9.89
C TYR A 32 -9.79 -3.61 -8.79
N THR A 33 -10.98 -4.15 -9.05
CA THR A 33 -12.01 -4.26 -8.00
C THR A 33 -11.92 -5.60 -7.27
N ASP A 34 -11.11 -6.53 -7.79
CA ASP A 34 -10.95 -7.87 -7.24
C ASP A 34 -9.46 -8.15 -7.05
N PRO A 35 -9.04 -8.64 -5.88
CA PRO A 35 -7.62 -8.92 -5.63
C PRO A 35 -7.05 -10.05 -6.49
N ILE A 36 -7.86 -11.01 -6.92
CA ILE A 36 -7.34 -12.15 -7.68
C ILE A 36 -6.77 -11.73 -9.03
N PRO A 37 -7.51 -10.99 -9.88
CA PRO A 37 -6.92 -10.49 -11.12
C PRO A 37 -5.72 -9.58 -10.88
N ALA A 38 -5.72 -8.83 -9.78
CA ALA A 38 -4.60 -7.96 -9.45
C ALA A 38 -3.32 -8.78 -9.28
N VAL A 39 -3.37 -9.84 -8.49
CA VAL A 39 -2.20 -10.69 -8.24
C VAL A 39 -1.73 -11.35 -9.53
N ILE A 40 -2.67 -11.89 -10.30
CA ILE A 40 -2.33 -12.59 -11.55
C ILE A 40 -1.65 -11.66 -12.55
N ASN A 41 -2.19 -10.45 -12.70
CA ASN A 41 -1.70 -9.52 -13.70
C ASN A 41 -0.44 -8.76 -13.28
N MET A 42 -0.16 -8.69 -11.99
CA MET A 42 1.07 -8.06 -11.53
C MET A 42 2.31 -8.80 -12.01
N GLY A 43 2.29 -10.13 -11.92
CA GLY A 43 3.41 -10.94 -12.38
C GLY A 43 4.74 -10.43 -11.84
N ASN A 44 5.69 -10.20 -12.75
CA ASN A 44 7.01 -9.68 -12.42
C ASN A 44 7.19 -8.22 -12.85
N ARG A 45 6.10 -7.50 -13.08
CA ARG A 45 6.19 -6.11 -13.50
C ARG A 45 6.86 -5.26 -12.42
N GLU A 46 7.55 -4.23 -12.89
CA GLU A 46 8.07 -3.22 -11.99
C GLU A 46 6.91 -2.30 -11.59
N ILE A 47 6.64 -2.27 -10.30
CA ILE A 47 5.52 -1.51 -9.74
C ILE A 47 6.09 -0.65 -8.62
N ASP A 48 5.79 0.64 -8.66
CA ASP A 48 6.31 1.57 -7.64
C ASP A 48 5.54 1.47 -6.34
N ALA A 49 4.24 1.22 -6.41
CA ALA A 49 3.44 1.04 -5.20
C ALA A 49 2.12 0.34 -5.53
N VAL A 50 1.62 -0.40 -4.55
CA VAL A 50 0.32 -1.05 -4.61
C VAL A 50 -0.54 -0.43 -3.52
N PHE A 51 -1.70 0.11 -3.89
CA PHE A 51 -2.65 0.69 -2.95
C PHE A 51 -3.81 -0.29 -2.76
N VAL A 52 -4.05 -0.65 -1.52
CA VAL A 52 -5.10 -1.61 -1.19
C VAL A 52 -6.04 -0.99 -0.17
N ASN A 53 -7.34 -0.99 -0.47
CA ASN A 53 -8.33 -0.62 0.51
C ASN A 53 -8.63 -1.84 1.38
N VAL A 54 -8.60 -1.66 2.69
CA VAL A 54 -8.99 -2.72 3.62
C VAL A 54 -10.09 -2.22 4.55
N SER A 55 -10.99 -3.12 4.87
CA SER A 55 -12.06 -2.87 5.81
C SER A 55 -12.55 -4.22 6.33
N VAL A 56 -13.37 -4.20 7.36
CA VAL A 56 -13.93 -5.43 7.89
C VAL A 56 -14.71 -6.18 6.83
N SER A 57 -15.37 -5.45 5.93
CA SER A 57 -16.19 -6.05 4.88
C SER A 57 -15.40 -6.55 3.67
N GLN A 58 -14.13 -6.17 3.54
CA GLN A 58 -13.29 -6.56 2.40
C GLN A 58 -12.24 -7.58 2.82
N ARG A 59 -12.71 -8.75 3.25
CA ARG A 59 -11.83 -9.80 3.75
C ARG A 59 -10.77 -10.26 2.76
N ASN A 60 -11.13 -10.28 1.47
CA ASN A 60 -10.22 -10.78 0.45
C ASN A 60 -8.98 -9.90 0.31
N ASN A 61 -9.08 -8.63 0.68
CA ASN A 61 -7.93 -7.74 0.60
C ASN A 61 -6.90 -8.03 1.70
N TRP A 62 -7.34 -8.58 2.85
CA TRP A 62 -6.38 -9.05 3.86
C TRP A 62 -5.61 -10.26 3.35
N GLN A 63 -6.29 -11.17 2.65
CA GLN A 63 -5.64 -12.31 2.03
C GLN A 63 -4.66 -11.87 0.95
N LEU A 64 -5.02 -10.82 0.22
CA LEU A 64 -4.13 -10.24 -0.78
C LEU A 64 -2.83 -9.76 -0.15
N LEU A 65 -2.90 -9.09 0.99
CA LEU A 65 -1.70 -8.62 1.67
C LEU A 65 -0.76 -9.76 2.03
N ALA A 66 -1.30 -10.83 2.60
CA ALA A 66 -0.50 -12.00 2.96
C ALA A 66 0.15 -12.61 1.73
N LEU A 67 -0.59 -12.70 0.64
CA LEU A 67 -0.09 -13.27 -0.60
C LEU A 67 1.01 -12.42 -1.22
N LEU A 68 0.83 -11.10 -1.22
CA LEU A 68 1.83 -10.18 -1.74
C LEU A 68 3.13 -10.25 -0.95
N ARG A 69 3.03 -10.30 0.38
CA ARG A 69 4.23 -10.39 1.20
C ARG A 69 5.03 -11.66 0.89
N ARG A 70 4.34 -12.73 0.56
CA ARG A 70 4.99 -13.99 0.25
C ARG A 70 5.57 -14.02 -1.16
N LYS A 71 4.83 -13.50 -2.14
CA LYS A 71 5.23 -13.57 -3.55
C LYS A 71 6.08 -12.42 -4.02
N ARG A 72 5.83 -11.22 -3.51
CA ARG A 72 6.53 -10.01 -3.93
C ARG A 72 6.88 -9.16 -2.70
N PRO A 73 7.80 -9.64 -1.85
CA PRO A 73 8.18 -8.90 -0.64
C PRO A 73 8.86 -7.57 -0.95
N ASP A 74 9.26 -7.35 -2.18
CA ASP A 74 9.88 -6.10 -2.64
C ASP A 74 8.88 -4.96 -2.82
N LEU A 75 7.60 -5.27 -2.97
CA LEU A 75 6.61 -4.26 -3.29
C LEU A 75 6.29 -3.37 -2.08
N ARG A 76 6.14 -2.08 -2.37
CA ARG A 76 5.62 -1.13 -1.39
C ARG A 76 4.11 -1.20 -1.42
N VAL A 77 3.53 -1.74 -0.36
CA VAL A 77 2.08 -1.87 -0.25
C VAL A 77 1.57 -0.82 0.72
N LEU A 78 0.68 0.03 0.23
CA LEU A 78 0.08 1.09 1.04
C LEU A 78 -1.39 0.77 1.25
N ILE A 79 -1.85 0.94 2.46
CA ILE A 79 -3.24 0.70 2.80
C ILE A 79 -4.00 2.02 2.84
N LEU A 80 -5.19 2.03 2.27
CA LEU A 80 -6.13 3.12 2.40
C LEU A 80 -7.34 2.61 3.16
N SER A 81 -7.74 3.33 4.19
CA SER A 81 -8.85 2.88 5.03
C SER A 81 -9.55 4.08 5.66
N ASP A 82 -10.78 3.87 6.09
CA ASP A 82 -11.50 4.87 6.87
C ASP A 82 -11.43 4.56 8.37
N ASP A 83 -10.79 3.45 8.75
CA ASP A 83 -10.81 2.96 10.12
C ASP A 83 -9.40 2.84 10.70
N GLU A 84 -9.09 3.71 11.64
CA GLU A 84 -7.78 3.71 12.30
C GLU A 84 -7.56 2.43 13.12
N LYS A 85 -8.62 1.76 13.51
CA LYS A 85 -8.52 0.55 14.34
C LYS A 85 -7.86 -0.62 13.62
N LEU A 86 -7.84 -0.59 12.29
CA LEU A 86 -7.24 -1.66 11.51
C LEU A 86 -5.74 -1.48 11.29
N ARG A 87 -5.19 -0.37 11.74
CA ARG A 87 -3.78 -0.03 11.50
C ARG A 87 -2.83 -1.09 12.04
N GLU A 88 -3.04 -1.50 13.28
CA GLU A 88 -2.14 -2.46 13.91
C GLU A 88 -2.12 -3.79 13.17
N ASN A 89 -3.29 -4.27 12.77
CA ASN A 89 -3.39 -5.50 11.99
C ASN A 89 -2.68 -5.36 10.64
N ALA A 90 -2.82 -4.21 10.00
CA ALA A 90 -2.12 -3.95 8.74
C ALA A 90 -0.60 -3.96 8.92
N MET A 91 -0.13 -3.37 10.01
CA MET A 91 1.31 -3.33 10.29
C MET A 91 1.89 -4.73 10.43
N GLU A 92 1.13 -5.65 11.00
CA GLU A 92 1.56 -7.04 11.13
C GLU A 92 1.75 -7.71 9.77
N HIS A 93 1.13 -7.18 8.73
CA HIS A 93 1.30 -7.68 7.36
C HIS A 93 2.47 -7.03 6.63
N GLY A 94 3.22 -6.16 7.31
CA GLY A 94 4.40 -5.56 6.73
C GLY A 94 4.12 -4.52 5.65
N VAL A 95 3.05 -3.73 5.81
CA VAL A 95 2.73 -2.70 4.82
C VAL A 95 3.70 -1.53 4.91
N TRP A 96 3.89 -0.85 3.78
CA TRP A 96 4.77 0.32 3.71
C TRP A 96 4.20 1.49 4.51
N GLU A 97 2.89 1.73 4.36
CA GLU A 97 2.22 2.83 5.03
C GLU A 97 0.74 2.52 5.18
N TYR A 98 0.11 3.11 6.19
CA TYR A 98 -1.33 2.99 6.43
C TYR A 98 -1.91 4.40 6.44
N LEU A 99 -2.76 4.71 5.46
CA LEU A 99 -3.30 6.06 5.28
C LEU A 99 -4.79 6.09 5.52
N ILE A 100 -5.23 7.11 6.26
CA ILE A 100 -6.65 7.30 6.55
C ILE A 100 -7.22 8.32 5.55
N ARG A 101 -8.34 7.97 4.93
CA ARG A 101 -9.01 8.88 4.01
C ARG A 101 -9.59 10.08 4.75
N PRO A 102 -9.65 11.25 4.12
CA PRO A 102 -9.19 11.56 2.77
C PRO A 102 -7.67 11.72 2.69
N VAL A 103 -7.10 11.23 1.60
CA VAL A 103 -5.65 11.27 1.40
C VAL A 103 -5.30 12.43 0.49
N THR A 104 -4.22 13.14 0.80
CA THR A 104 -3.78 14.29 0.00
C THR A 104 -2.60 13.93 -0.89
N GLY A 105 -2.39 14.74 -1.92
CA GLY A 105 -1.23 14.56 -2.79
C GLY A 105 0.09 14.69 -2.03
N LYS A 106 0.13 15.60 -1.04
CA LYS A 106 1.33 15.76 -0.23
C LYS A 106 1.65 14.50 0.56
N GLU A 107 0.63 13.88 1.16
CA GLU A 107 0.83 12.64 1.89
C GLU A 107 1.36 11.55 0.96
N LEU A 108 0.79 11.44 -0.24
CA LEU A 108 1.25 10.45 -1.21
C LEU A 108 2.69 10.69 -1.62
N ARG A 109 3.06 11.93 -1.88
CA ARG A 109 4.43 12.25 -2.25
C ARG A 109 5.39 11.88 -1.12
N ASP A 110 5.02 12.20 0.11
CA ASP A 110 5.88 11.95 1.26
C ASP A 110 6.10 10.44 1.47
N VAL A 111 5.04 9.63 1.40
CA VAL A 111 5.16 8.19 1.66
C VAL A 111 5.82 7.44 0.51
N ILE A 112 5.61 7.87 -0.73
CA ILE A 112 6.22 7.23 -1.88
C ILE A 112 7.73 7.50 -1.94
N SER A 113 8.15 8.70 -1.53
CA SER A 113 9.56 9.07 -1.56
C SER A 113 10.32 8.66 -0.31
N ALA A 114 9.66 8.15 0.71
CA ALA A 114 10.32 7.73 1.93
C ALA A 114 11.26 6.55 1.67
N GLU A 115 12.36 6.50 2.40
CA GLU A 115 13.32 5.40 2.26
C GLU A 115 12.86 4.15 3.00
N THR A 116 12.08 4.33 4.08
CA THR A 116 11.53 3.20 4.84
C THR A 116 10.05 3.45 5.09
N GLY A 117 9.29 2.38 5.18
CA GLY A 117 7.89 2.47 5.51
C GLY A 117 7.65 2.56 7.00
N GLU A 118 6.42 2.92 7.36
CA GLU A 118 6.00 3.05 8.76
C GLU A 118 6.20 1.74 9.52
N TRP A 119 5.92 0.61 8.88
CA TRP A 119 6.10 -0.69 9.50
C TRP A 119 7.52 -0.89 10.01
N MET A 120 8.51 -0.57 9.20
CA MET A 120 9.90 -0.77 9.57
C MET A 120 10.30 0.11 10.73
N THR A 121 9.81 1.35 10.75
CA THR A 121 10.08 2.28 11.83
C THR A 121 9.49 1.78 13.14
N LEU A 122 8.24 1.34 13.12
CA LEU A 122 7.58 0.84 14.30
C LEU A 122 8.21 -0.46 14.80
N TYR A 123 8.58 -1.34 13.88
CA TYR A 123 9.24 -2.59 14.24
C TYR A 123 10.56 -2.31 14.96
N ALA A 124 11.36 -1.42 14.43
CA ALA A 124 12.64 -1.09 15.04
C ALA A 124 12.44 -0.50 16.45
N ALA A 125 11.44 0.36 16.62
CA ALA A 125 11.15 0.95 17.90
C ALA A 125 10.71 -0.08 18.93
N GLN A 126 9.83 -1.00 18.52
CA GLN A 126 9.31 -2.02 19.43
C GLN A 126 10.35 -3.06 19.78
N ALA A 127 11.15 -3.45 18.82
CA ALA A 127 12.19 -4.45 19.03
C ALA A 127 13.41 -3.88 19.76
N LYS A 128 13.45 -2.56 19.94
CA LYS A 128 14.61 -1.88 20.54
C LYS A 128 15.92 -2.23 19.86
N ILE A 129 15.85 -2.45 18.57
CA ILE A 129 17.02 -2.71 17.79
C ILE A 129 17.79 -1.40 17.65
N PRO A 130 19.08 -1.37 17.95
CA PRO A 130 19.85 -0.16 17.76
C PRO A 130 19.68 0.31 16.34
N SER A 131 19.55 1.62 16.19
CA SER A 131 19.45 2.20 14.88
C SER A 131 20.55 1.67 14.05
N GLN A 132 20.23 0.74 13.24
CA GLN A 132 21.19 0.10 12.46
C GLN A 132 21.42 0.83 11.30
N PRO A 133 22.46 0.98 11.05
CA PRO A 133 22.62 1.46 9.74
C PRO A 133 22.28 0.34 8.81
N THR A 134 22.11 0.04 9.17
CA THR A 134 22.08 -0.71 8.78
C THR A 134 22.21 -1.57 8.32
N ALA A 135 22.59 -1.83 8.20
CA ALA A 135 22.91 -2.58 7.94
C ALA A 135 22.57 -3.24 7.56
N HIS A 136 22.67 -3.17 7.52
CA HIS A 136 22.61 -3.73 7.28
C HIS A 136 22.30 -3.86 6.74
#